data_c7859698d6c38346dcbee88156e6f1a0
#
_entry.id   c7859698d6c38346dcbee88156e6f1a0
#
_cell.length_a   1.000
_cell.length_b   1.000
_cell.length_c   1.000
_cell.angle_alpha   90.00
_cell.angle_beta   90.00
_cell.angle_gamma   90.00
#
_symmetry.space_group_name_H-M   'P 1'
#
loop_
_entity.id
_entity.type
_entity.pdbx_description
1 polymer ?
#
loop_
_entity_poly.entity_id
_entity_poly.type
_entity_poly.pdbx_seq_one_letter_code
_entity_poly.pdbx_strand_id
1 'polypeptide(L)'
;TYNNADDSGLHFTVEALVNGSARSCDVVLTEKNAPDNSEALTVNINITQKPKGLIECVADMRRSRCYFPFLKNGGALNSLKNGTMEALVNIQETRVSGSLSTIMGVEGKFLLRLGDVNVPWNQIQLAMQGGNRTDTKLKLSELDRWYHVAVTWDDTFAYFYIDGELLYRTGISNYSGFNLGVAYGGSESDYNRAFWIGYAYNADRFFPGYMAEVRVWNRTLTKEEINAENHFYSVPVDSEGLVGYWKLNDGAGHIIKDHSPSGNSMLGEINVHSSGGQQIGDPGMNWVEMSLP
;
A
#
# COMPACT_ATOMS: atom_id res chain seq x y z
N THR A 1 -34.69 2.28 -6.36
CA THR A 1 -35.86 2.41 -7.29
C THR A 1 -35.54 3.49 -8.32
N TYR A 2 -35.76 3.20 -9.61
CA TYR A 2 -35.69 4.21 -10.67
C TYR A 2 -36.89 5.17 -10.54
N ASN A 3 -36.62 6.47 -10.54
CA ASN A 3 -37.66 7.49 -10.39
C ASN A 3 -38.06 8.11 -11.72
N ASN A 4 -37.12 8.71 -12.41
CA ASN A 4 -37.35 9.36 -13.71
C ASN A 4 -36.00 9.68 -14.39
N ALA A 5 -36.08 10.15 -15.61
CA ALA A 5 -35.02 10.81 -16.34
C ALA A 5 -35.52 12.18 -16.82
N ASP A 6 -34.64 13.16 -16.73
CA ASP A 6 -34.85 14.51 -17.27
C ASP A 6 -33.53 15.03 -17.87
N ASP A 7 -33.52 16.31 -18.28
CA ASP A 7 -32.32 16.93 -18.88
C ASP A 7 -31.10 16.98 -17.97
N SER A 8 -31.26 16.72 -16.66
CA SER A 8 -30.15 16.64 -15.67
C SER A 8 -29.61 15.21 -15.49
N GLY A 9 -30.28 14.19 -16.02
CA GLY A 9 -29.84 12.81 -15.98
C GLY A 9 -30.89 11.79 -15.54
N LEU A 10 -30.40 10.62 -15.14
CA LEU A 10 -31.20 9.53 -14.58
C LEU A 10 -31.24 9.63 -13.05
N HIS A 11 -32.41 9.60 -12.48
CA HIS A 11 -32.62 9.76 -11.04
C HIS A 11 -33.01 8.43 -10.39
N PHE A 12 -32.27 8.05 -9.35
CA PHE A 12 -32.52 6.85 -8.58
C PHE A 12 -32.66 7.21 -7.09
N THR A 13 -33.60 6.58 -6.42
CA THR A 13 -33.64 6.58 -4.95
C THR A 13 -33.04 5.28 -4.43
N VAL A 14 -32.03 5.38 -3.58
CA VAL A 14 -31.40 4.25 -2.91
C VAL A 14 -31.66 4.35 -1.41
N GLU A 15 -32.28 3.32 -0.84
CA GLU A 15 -32.48 3.25 0.60
C GLU A 15 -31.15 3.17 1.34
N ALA A 16 -31.03 3.89 2.47
CA ALA A 16 -29.84 3.88 3.28
C ALA A 16 -29.53 2.46 3.77
N LEU A 17 -28.28 2.01 3.60
CA LEU A 17 -27.80 0.77 4.15
C LEU A 17 -27.35 1.04 5.59
N VAL A 18 -28.15 0.62 6.58
CA VAL A 18 -27.90 0.96 8.01
C VAL A 18 -26.92 -0.03 8.64
N ASN A 19 -26.96 -1.30 8.24
CA ASN A 19 -26.10 -2.35 8.78
C ASN A 19 -25.76 -3.36 7.67
N GLY A 20 -24.60 -4.04 7.80
CA GLY A 20 -24.20 -5.14 6.94
C GLY A 20 -23.05 -4.80 5.99
N SER A 21 -22.77 -5.71 5.09
CA SER A 21 -21.72 -5.55 4.06
C SER A 21 -22.16 -4.56 2.97
N ALA A 22 -21.20 -3.94 2.30
CA ALA A 22 -21.47 -3.17 1.10
C ALA A 22 -22.27 -4.01 0.07
N ARG A 23 -23.15 -3.36 -0.67
CA ARG A 23 -23.91 -4.00 -1.73
C ARG A 23 -23.68 -3.28 -3.06
N SER A 24 -23.69 -4.02 -4.15
CA SER A 24 -23.59 -3.46 -5.48
C SER A 24 -24.70 -4.00 -6.38
N CYS A 25 -25.01 -3.25 -7.42
CA CYS A 25 -25.88 -3.71 -8.49
C CYS A 25 -25.38 -3.15 -9.84
N ASP A 26 -25.63 -3.90 -10.89
CA ASP A 26 -25.41 -3.43 -12.24
C ASP A 26 -26.71 -2.85 -12.80
N VAL A 27 -26.61 -1.68 -13.40
CA VAL A 27 -27.69 -1.03 -14.13
C VAL A 27 -27.33 -1.08 -15.62
N VAL A 28 -28.15 -1.74 -16.40
CA VAL A 28 -27.99 -1.83 -17.85
C VAL A 28 -28.97 -0.84 -18.50
N LEU A 29 -28.43 0.14 -19.20
CA LEU A 29 -29.18 1.08 -19.98
C LEU A 29 -29.09 0.65 -21.45
N THR A 30 -30.24 0.38 -22.07
CA THR A 30 -30.27 0.00 -23.46
C THR A 30 -31.10 1.04 -24.24
N GLU A 31 -30.61 1.44 -25.38
CA GLU A 31 -31.33 2.35 -26.28
C GLU A 31 -32.69 1.75 -26.69
N LYS A 32 -33.75 2.50 -26.43
CA LYS A 32 -35.14 2.01 -26.66
C LYS A 32 -35.55 2.03 -28.11
N ASN A 33 -35.04 2.95 -28.89
CA ASN A 33 -35.46 3.21 -30.27
C ASN A 33 -34.26 3.20 -31.24
N ALA A 34 -33.46 2.13 -31.21
CA ALA A 34 -32.37 1.97 -32.16
C ALA A 34 -32.95 1.97 -33.59
N PRO A 35 -32.34 2.66 -34.56
CA PRO A 35 -32.78 2.63 -35.95
C PRO A 35 -32.81 1.20 -36.48
N ASP A 36 -33.79 0.92 -37.38
CA ASP A 36 -33.90 -0.38 -38.04
C ASP A 36 -32.55 -0.79 -38.66
N ASN A 37 -32.07 -2.00 -38.30
CA ASN A 37 -30.79 -2.59 -38.68
C ASN A 37 -29.51 -2.05 -37.93
N SER A 38 -29.66 -1.30 -36.83
CA SER A 38 -28.53 -1.00 -35.94
C SER A 38 -28.62 -1.80 -34.65
N GLU A 39 -27.46 -2.17 -34.08
CA GLU A 39 -27.41 -2.72 -32.73
C GLU A 39 -27.71 -1.59 -31.72
N ALA A 40 -28.63 -1.85 -30.79
CA ALA A 40 -28.96 -0.90 -29.74
C ALA A 40 -27.73 -0.65 -28.83
N LEU A 41 -27.41 0.62 -28.56
CA LEU A 41 -26.36 0.99 -27.64
C LEU A 41 -26.72 0.55 -26.23
N THR A 42 -25.78 -0.08 -25.58
CA THR A 42 -25.91 -0.55 -24.18
C THR A 42 -24.79 0.03 -23.31
N VAL A 43 -25.16 0.62 -22.16
CA VAL A 43 -24.25 1.13 -21.18
C VAL A 43 -24.46 0.37 -19.88
N ASN A 44 -23.42 -0.23 -19.35
CA ASN A 44 -23.41 -0.89 -18.05
C ASN A 44 -22.86 0.07 -16.99
N ILE A 45 -23.62 0.26 -15.91
CA ILE A 45 -23.22 1.11 -14.78
C ILE A 45 -23.22 0.24 -13.52
N ASN A 46 -22.09 0.09 -12.89
CA ASN A 46 -21.99 -0.54 -11.57
C ASN A 46 -22.23 0.51 -10.49
N ILE A 47 -23.20 0.28 -9.62
CA ILE A 47 -23.51 1.14 -8.48
C ILE A 47 -23.19 0.38 -7.20
N THR A 48 -22.22 0.86 -6.43
CA THR A 48 -21.87 0.29 -5.12
C THR A 48 -22.36 1.21 -4.00
N GLN A 49 -23.12 0.65 -3.07
CA GLN A 49 -23.54 1.34 -1.85
C GLN A 49 -22.81 0.76 -0.64
N LYS A 50 -22.12 1.62 0.10
CA LYS A 50 -21.51 1.27 1.40
C LYS A 50 -22.51 1.51 2.54
N PRO A 51 -22.43 0.76 3.66
CA PRO A 51 -23.28 1.02 4.83
C PRO A 51 -23.09 2.44 5.37
N LYS A 52 -24.19 3.11 5.73
CA LYS A 52 -24.12 4.37 6.43
C LYS A 52 -23.56 4.13 7.84
N GLY A 53 -22.40 4.73 8.13
CA GLY A 53 -21.73 4.58 9.43
C GLY A 53 -20.42 3.78 9.38
N LEU A 54 -20.03 3.19 8.25
CA LEU A 54 -18.63 2.81 8.07
C LEU A 54 -17.84 4.10 7.84
N ILE A 55 -17.12 4.51 8.87
CA ILE A 55 -16.12 5.58 8.75
C ILE A 55 -14.99 4.99 7.91
N GLU A 56 -14.79 5.53 6.72
CA GLU A 56 -13.59 5.21 5.94
C GLU A 56 -12.43 5.94 6.58
N CYS A 57 -11.37 5.23 6.83
CA CYS A 57 -10.18 5.80 7.43
C CYS A 57 -8.92 5.25 6.77
N VAL A 58 -7.84 5.98 6.93
CA VAL A 58 -6.49 5.60 6.50
C VAL A 58 -5.51 5.82 7.66
N ALA A 59 -4.37 5.15 7.62
CA ALA A 59 -3.35 5.35 8.62
C ALA A 59 -2.55 6.64 8.39
N ASP A 60 -2.42 7.46 9.43
CA ASP A 60 -1.50 8.60 9.46
C ASP A 60 -0.14 8.13 9.99
N MET A 61 0.83 8.03 9.10
CA MET A 61 2.16 7.50 9.39
C MET A 61 3.17 8.55 9.85
N ARG A 62 2.79 9.82 9.94
CA ARG A 62 3.71 10.90 10.33
C ARG A 62 4.30 10.73 11.73
N ARG A 63 3.59 10.03 12.61
CA ARG A 63 4.02 9.69 13.99
C ARG A 63 3.55 8.31 14.43
N SER A 64 3.16 7.47 13.49
CA SER A 64 2.76 6.09 13.72
C SER A 64 3.65 5.17 12.89
N ARG A 65 3.82 3.95 13.37
CA ARG A 65 4.51 2.88 12.66
C ARG A 65 3.81 1.57 12.88
N CYS A 66 3.92 0.65 11.94
CA CYS A 66 3.54 -0.74 12.20
C CYS A 66 4.65 -1.70 11.77
N TYR A 67 4.70 -2.83 12.43
CA TYR A 67 5.72 -3.83 12.19
C TYR A 67 5.23 -5.25 12.43
N PHE A 68 5.86 -6.16 11.72
CA PHE A 68 5.76 -7.59 11.92
C PHE A 68 7.14 -8.15 12.26
N PRO A 69 7.33 -8.73 13.46
CA PRO A 69 8.61 -9.29 13.85
C PRO A 69 8.82 -10.66 13.18
N PHE A 70 9.79 -10.77 12.29
CA PHE A 70 10.07 -12.00 11.55
C PHE A 70 10.45 -13.22 12.39
N LEU A 71 10.90 -13.01 13.60
CA LEU A 71 11.49 -14.09 14.40
C LEU A 71 10.52 -15.18 14.84
N LYS A 72 9.20 -14.91 14.85
CA LYS A 72 8.24 -15.87 15.36
C LYS A 72 7.54 -16.70 14.31
N ASN A 73 7.25 -16.16 13.14
CA ASN A 73 6.44 -16.82 12.14
C ASN A 73 6.75 -16.35 10.72
N GLY A 74 8.00 -16.23 10.36
CA GLY A 74 8.42 -15.65 9.07
C GLY A 74 7.65 -16.07 7.83
N GLY A 75 7.09 -17.26 7.83
CA GLY A 75 6.15 -17.72 6.80
C GLY A 75 6.55 -17.31 5.38
N ALA A 76 5.57 -16.90 4.62
CA ALA A 76 5.75 -16.49 3.24
C ALA A 76 6.56 -15.17 3.06
N LEU A 77 6.65 -14.31 4.09
CA LEU A 77 7.48 -13.10 4.06
C LEU A 77 8.97 -13.36 4.28
N ASN A 78 9.36 -14.54 4.71
CA ASN A 78 10.76 -14.85 5.05
C ASN A 78 11.67 -15.11 3.85
N SER A 79 11.11 -15.40 2.68
CA SER A 79 11.90 -15.77 1.51
C SER A 79 11.20 -15.33 0.24
N LEU A 80 11.35 -14.06 -0.11
CA LEU A 80 10.83 -13.52 -1.37
C LEU A 80 11.97 -13.39 -2.38
N LYS A 81 12.27 -14.46 -3.08
CA LYS A 81 13.24 -14.45 -4.19
C LYS A 81 12.77 -13.56 -5.33
N ASN A 82 11.52 -13.69 -5.70
CA ASN A 82 10.78 -12.82 -6.61
C ASN A 82 9.63 -12.20 -5.83
N GLY A 83 9.19 -11.01 -6.19
CA GLY A 83 8.11 -10.42 -5.44
C GLY A 83 7.62 -9.09 -5.97
N THR A 84 6.64 -8.58 -5.26
CA THR A 84 6.10 -7.24 -5.44
C THR A 84 5.81 -6.64 -4.07
N MET A 85 6.15 -5.38 -3.90
CA MET A 85 5.69 -4.52 -2.80
C MET A 85 4.97 -3.34 -3.39
N GLU A 86 3.79 -3.04 -2.88
CA GLU A 86 2.97 -1.93 -3.36
C GLU A 86 2.17 -1.28 -2.23
N ALA A 87 1.88 -0.01 -2.36
CA ALA A 87 1.08 0.76 -1.43
C ALA A 87 0.43 1.97 -2.09
N LEU A 88 -0.72 2.39 -1.57
CA LEU A 88 -1.21 3.75 -1.75
C LEU A 88 -0.55 4.65 -0.71
N VAL A 89 0.01 5.75 -1.17
CA VAL A 89 0.69 6.74 -0.33
C VAL A 89 0.24 8.16 -0.68
N ASN A 90 0.07 8.99 0.34
CA ASN A 90 -0.31 10.38 0.18
C ASN A 90 0.57 11.27 1.08
N ILE A 91 1.45 12.06 0.48
CA ILE A 91 2.39 12.91 1.22
C ILE A 91 1.66 14.16 1.69
N GLN A 92 1.70 14.42 2.99
CA GLN A 92 1.03 15.55 3.63
C GLN A 92 1.97 16.68 4.01
N GLU A 93 3.25 16.40 4.14
CA GLU A 93 4.25 17.40 4.54
C GLU A 93 5.57 17.23 3.80
N THR A 94 6.23 18.31 3.50
CA THR A 94 7.57 18.30 2.92
C THR A 94 8.61 17.96 3.97
N ARG A 95 9.72 17.37 3.53
CA ARG A 95 10.88 17.08 4.38
C ARG A 95 12.09 17.90 3.91
N VAL A 96 13.04 18.11 4.79
CA VAL A 96 14.30 18.77 4.39
C VAL A 96 15.12 17.85 3.47
N SER A 97 15.93 18.46 2.62
CA SER A 97 16.85 17.69 1.76
C SER A 97 17.74 16.77 2.59
N GLY A 98 17.92 15.56 2.13
CA GLY A 98 18.68 14.52 2.86
C GLY A 98 17.86 13.73 3.87
N SER A 99 16.58 14.05 4.09
CA SER A 99 15.68 13.23 4.88
C SER A 99 15.37 11.92 4.19
N LEU A 100 15.16 10.92 5.02
CA LEU A 100 14.76 9.57 4.67
C LEU A 100 13.35 9.32 5.19
N SER A 101 12.49 8.69 4.40
CA SER A 101 11.15 8.29 4.83
C SER A 101 10.85 6.89 4.32
N THR A 102 10.39 6.01 5.19
CA THR A 102 10.14 4.62 4.83
C THR A 102 8.72 4.45 4.32
N ILE A 103 8.56 3.74 3.21
CA ILE A 103 7.26 3.20 2.78
C ILE A 103 7.09 1.84 3.44
N MET A 104 7.88 0.84 3.06
CA MET A 104 7.83 -0.50 3.68
C MET A 104 9.11 -1.29 3.44
N GLY A 105 9.31 -2.32 4.24
CA GLY A 105 10.38 -3.30 4.05
C GLY A 105 11.19 -3.60 5.30
N VAL A 106 12.38 -4.13 5.10
CA VAL A 106 13.33 -4.51 6.17
C VAL A 106 14.62 -3.72 6.01
N GLU A 107 14.95 -2.93 7.05
CA GLU A 107 16.18 -2.14 7.06
C GLU A 107 17.41 -3.02 6.83
N GLY A 108 18.30 -2.53 5.96
CA GLY A 108 19.54 -3.23 5.62
C GLY A 108 19.37 -4.49 4.75
N LYS A 109 18.15 -4.82 4.34
CA LYS A 109 17.85 -5.95 3.44
C LYS A 109 17.17 -5.50 2.17
N PHE A 110 15.96 -4.97 2.31
CA PHE A 110 15.13 -4.55 1.21
C PHE A 110 14.11 -3.54 1.73
N LEU A 111 14.34 -2.27 1.45
CA LEU A 111 13.52 -1.18 1.96
C LEU A 111 13.10 -0.26 0.84
N LEU A 112 11.80 -0.20 0.56
CA LEU A 112 11.21 0.82 -0.29
C LEU A 112 11.02 2.09 0.52
N ARG A 113 11.60 3.20 0.04
CA ARG A 113 11.68 4.44 0.80
C ARG A 113 11.70 5.67 -0.09
N LEU A 114 11.61 6.84 0.51
CA LEU A 114 11.83 8.14 -0.12
C LEU A 114 13.09 8.77 0.44
N GLY A 115 13.83 9.45 -0.43
CA GLY A 115 15.00 10.25 -0.05
C GLY A 115 16.20 9.48 0.47
N ASP A 116 17.29 10.20 0.64
CA ASP A 116 18.55 9.78 1.28
C ASP A 116 19.49 10.99 1.42
N VAL A 117 20.63 10.84 2.06
CA VAL A 117 21.72 11.82 2.03
C VAL A 117 22.09 12.12 0.56
N ASN A 118 22.05 13.38 0.19
CA ASN A 118 22.27 13.87 -1.18
C ASN A 118 21.22 13.42 -2.23
N VAL A 119 20.07 12.92 -1.81
CA VAL A 119 18.94 12.56 -2.66
C VAL A 119 17.73 13.41 -2.25
N PRO A 120 16.92 13.90 -3.19
CA PRO A 120 15.68 14.61 -2.85
C PRO A 120 14.80 13.80 -1.91
N TRP A 121 14.26 14.46 -0.90
CA TRP A 121 13.46 13.81 0.17
C TRP A 121 12.25 13.02 -0.33
N ASN A 122 11.73 13.36 -1.51
CA ASN A 122 10.56 12.73 -2.14
C ASN A 122 10.92 11.78 -3.30
N GLN A 123 12.20 11.48 -3.49
CA GLN A 123 12.63 10.56 -4.55
C GLN A 123 12.52 9.11 -4.08
N ILE A 124 11.85 8.28 -4.87
CA ILE A 124 11.71 6.85 -4.61
C ILE A 124 13.06 6.16 -4.71
N GLN A 125 13.38 5.34 -3.73
CA GLN A 125 14.55 4.48 -3.69
C GLN A 125 14.21 3.08 -3.18
N LEU A 126 14.95 2.11 -3.68
CA LEU A 126 15.06 0.79 -3.08
C LEU A 126 16.44 0.67 -2.46
N ALA A 127 16.50 0.57 -1.14
CA ALA A 127 17.72 0.26 -0.42
C ALA A 127 17.85 -1.25 -0.27
N MET A 128 19.03 -1.79 -0.55
CA MET A 128 19.31 -3.22 -0.64
C MET A 128 20.46 -3.59 0.29
N GLN A 129 20.65 -4.88 0.48
CA GLN A 129 21.76 -5.40 1.30
C GLN A 129 23.12 -4.85 0.85
N GLY A 130 24.02 -4.66 1.82
CA GLY A 130 25.36 -4.16 1.55
C GLY A 130 25.45 -2.65 1.29
N GLY A 131 24.42 -1.88 1.65
CA GLY A 131 24.38 -0.42 1.46
C GLY A 131 24.07 0.01 0.04
N ASN A 132 23.69 -0.93 -0.83
CA ASN A 132 23.31 -0.64 -2.20
C ASN A 132 21.94 0.03 -2.26
N ARG A 133 21.76 0.90 -3.24
CA ARG A 133 20.50 1.64 -3.42
C ARG A 133 20.30 2.05 -4.86
N THR A 134 19.05 2.10 -5.30
CA THR A 134 18.69 2.56 -6.63
C THR A 134 18.69 4.08 -6.67
N ASP A 135 19.03 4.64 -7.82
CA ASP A 135 18.92 6.08 -8.09
C ASP A 135 17.87 6.30 -9.20
N THR A 136 16.61 6.15 -8.83
CA THR A 136 15.50 6.11 -9.79
C THR A 136 15.23 7.45 -10.45
N LYS A 137 15.55 8.58 -9.81
CA LYS A 137 15.12 9.94 -10.17
C LYS A 137 13.60 10.16 -10.12
N LEU A 138 12.81 9.14 -9.79
CA LEU A 138 11.36 9.24 -9.68
C LEU A 138 10.97 9.96 -8.41
N LYS A 139 10.09 10.95 -8.50
CA LYS A 139 9.68 11.80 -7.38
C LYS A 139 8.17 11.81 -7.22
N LEU A 140 7.71 11.72 -5.99
CA LEU A 140 6.34 12.03 -5.60
C LEU A 140 6.28 13.54 -5.29
N SER A 141 5.86 14.35 -6.26
CA SER A 141 6.09 15.82 -6.22
C SER A 141 4.90 16.60 -5.67
N GLU A 142 3.70 16.05 -5.69
CA GLU A 142 2.48 16.73 -5.27
C GLU A 142 2.12 16.31 -3.84
N LEU A 143 1.84 17.29 -2.98
CA LEU A 143 1.26 17.06 -1.67
C LEU A 143 -0.24 16.79 -1.81
N ASP A 144 -0.79 16.10 -0.83
CA ASP A 144 -2.22 15.77 -0.74
C ASP A 144 -2.78 15.04 -1.98
N ARG A 145 -1.90 14.28 -2.65
CA ARG A 145 -2.26 13.40 -3.76
C ARG A 145 -1.97 11.96 -3.41
N TRP A 146 -2.92 11.08 -3.71
CA TRP A 146 -2.69 9.65 -3.65
C TRP A 146 -1.86 9.19 -4.86
N TYR A 147 -0.81 8.43 -4.57
CA TYR A 147 0.01 7.72 -5.53
C TYR A 147 -0.07 6.23 -5.25
N HIS A 148 -0.28 5.43 -6.26
CA HIS A 148 0.03 4.02 -6.19
C HIS A 148 1.51 3.83 -6.50
N VAL A 149 2.28 3.34 -5.54
CA VAL A 149 3.71 3.06 -5.71
C VAL A 149 3.90 1.57 -5.63
N ALA A 150 4.52 0.98 -6.67
CA ALA A 150 4.87 -0.42 -6.67
C ALA A 150 6.33 -0.64 -7.11
N VAL A 151 6.98 -1.62 -6.50
CA VAL A 151 8.22 -2.20 -6.98
C VAL A 151 8.05 -3.70 -7.14
N THR A 152 8.30 -4.20 -8.33
CA THR A 152 8.31 -5.63 -8.61
C THR A 152 9.73 -6.07 -8.91
N TRP A 153 10.09 -7.32 -8.59
CA TRP A 153 11.42 -7.83 -8.86
C TRP A 153 11.42 -9.32 -9.18
N ASP A 154 12.36 -9.69 -10.00
CA ASP A 154 12.77 -11.05 -10.27
C ASP A 154 14.23 -11.25 -9.80
N ASP A 155 14.89 -12.31 -10.19
CA ASP A 155 16.31 -12.57 -9.87
C ASP A 155 17.31 -11.71 -10.68
N THR A 156 16.83 -10.87 -11.58
CA THR A 156 17.65 -10.07 -12.52
C THR A 156 17.41 -8.57 -12.39
N PHE A 157 16.15 -8.16 -12.31
CA PHE A 157 15.74 -6.75 -12.35
C PHE A 157 14.73 -6.39 -11.26
N ALA A 158 14.77 -5.12 -10.87
CA ALA A 158 13.67 -4.45 -10.18
C ALA A 158 13.02 -3.40 -11.09
N TYR A 159 11.70 -3.32 -11.05
CA TYR A 159 10.85 -2.48 -11.88
C TYR A 159 10.02 -1.58 -10.98
N PHE A 160 9.98 -0.29 -11.27
CA PHE A 160 9.32 0.73 -10.45
C PHE A 160 8.14 1.35 -11.18
N TYR A 161 7.01 1.34 -10.51
CA TYR A 161 5.75 1.86 -11.04
C TYR A 161 5.24 2.99 -10.15
N ILE A 162 4.69 4.02 -10.77
CA ILE A 162 3.86 5.03 -10.13
C ILE A 162 2.55 5.08 -10.91
N ASP A 163 1.42 4.95 -10.23
CA ASP A 163 0.08 4.96 -10.82
C ASP A 163 -0.05 4.01 -12.03
N GLY A 164 0.52 2.80 -11.88
CA GLY A 164 0.51 1.75 -12.89
C GLY A 164 1.48 1.93 -14.06
N GLU A 165 2.16 3.06 -14.16
CA GLU A 165 3.14 3.29 -15.22
C GLU A 165 4.54 2.81 -14.82
N LEU A 166 5.15 1.95 -15.65
CA LEU A 166 6.54 1.53 -15.49
C LEU A 166 7.47 2.68 -15.86
N LEU A 167 8.12 3.28 -14.86
CA LEU A 167 8.95 4.47 -15.05
C LEU A 167 10.45 4.23 -14.89
N TYR A 168 10.86 3.14 -14.24
CA TYR A 168 12.28 2.84 -14.04
C TYR A 168 12.53 1.34 -13.90
N ARG A 169 13.67 0.89 -14.40
CA ARG A 169 14.17 -0.48 -14.26
C ARG A 169 15.65 -0.47 -13.95
N THR A 170 16.09 -1.34 -13.06
CA THR A 170 17.51 -1.51 -12.73
C THR A 170 17.87 -2.98 -12.53
N GLY A 171 19.10 -3.35 -12.91
CA GLY A 171 19.62 -4.69 -12.64
C GLY A 171 19.90 -4.89 -11.15
N ILE A 172 19.54 -6.05 -10.64
CA ILE A 172 19.74 -6.46 -9.24
C ILE A 172 20.47 -7.80 -9.11
N SER A 173 20.90 -8.40 -10.21
CA SER A 173 21.55 -9.72 -10.24
C SER A 173 22.82 -9.83 -9.38
N ASN A 174 23.48 -8.72 -9.08
CA ASN A 174 24.64 -8.68 -8.19
C ASN A 174 24.25 -8.75 -6.69
N TYR A 175 22.96 -8.70 -6.38
CA TYR A 175 22.42 -8.71 -5.04
C TYR A 175 21.72 -10.05 -4.77
N SER A 176 22.51 -11.15 -4.90
CA SER A 176 22.02 -12.50 -4.66
C SER A 176 21.44 -12.59 -3.24
N GLY A 177 20.16 -12.86 -3.14
CA GLY A 177 19.48 -13.03 -1.87
C GLY A 177 18.64 -11.84 -1.43
N PHE A 178 17.75 -11.35 -2.31
CA PHE A 178 16.52 -10.68 -1.92
C PHE A 178 15.70 -11.63 -1.04
N ASN A 179 16.24 -11.88 0.13
CA ASN A 179 15.57 -12.68 1.10
C ASN A 179 15.13 -11.73 2.20
N LEU A 180 13.89 -11.24 2.11
CA LEU A 180 13.30 -10.38 3.13
C LEU A 180 13.36 -11.03 4.51
N GLY A 181 13.53 -12.32 4.56
CA GLY A 181 13.39 -13.10 5.76
C GLY A 181 14.63 -13.77 6.30
N VAL A 182 15.81 -13.52 5.79
CA VAL A 182 16.98 -14.06 6.50
C VAL A 182 17.09 -13.34 7.84
N ALA A 183 16.73 -14.09 8.88
CA ALA A 183 17.00 -13.70 10.23
C ALA A 183 18.45 -13.22 10.37
N TYR A 184 18.65 -11.96 10.70
CA TYR A 184 19.91 -11.57 11.29
C TYR A 184 20.02 -12.29 12.62
N GLY A 185 21.13 -12.99 12.89
CA GLY A 185 21.35 -13.62 14.18
C GLY A 185 21.35 -12.58 15.33
N GLY A 186 20.37 -12.52 16.23
CA GLY A 186 20.22 -11.55 17.30
C GLY A 186 18.94 -11.73 18.12
N SER A 187 18.55 -10.80 18.97
CA SER A 187 17.40 -10.88 19.86
C SER A 187 16.10 -10.38 19.22
N GLU A 188 14.95 -10.74 19.78
CA GLU A 188 13.62 -10.27 19.35
C GLU A 188 13.45 -8.74 19.42
N SER A 189 14.31 -8.05 20.15
CA SER A 189 14.33 -6.60 20.30
C SER A 189 15.10 -5.86 19.20
N ASP A 190 15.64 -6.58 18.21
CA ASP A 190 16.43 -5.96 17.15
C ASP A 190 15.52 -5.45 16.01
N TYR A 191 15.32 -4.15 15.97
CA TYR A 191 14.52 -3.46 14.96
C TYR A 191 14.92 -3.76 13.50
N ASN A 192 16.15 -4.18 13.27
CA ASN A 192 16.64 -4.53 11.93
C ASN A 192 16.08 -5.85 11.41
N ARG A 193 15.12 -6.45 12.11
CA ARG A 193 14.55 -7.77 11.80
C ARG A 193 13.07 -7.76 11.58
N ALA A 194 12.42 -6.64 11.80
CA ALA A 194 11.00 -6.47 11.53
C ALA A 194 10.77 -6.05 10.08
N PHE A 195 9.66 -6.49 9.52
CA PHE A 195 9.09 -5.83 8.36
C PHE A 195 8.32 -4.61 8.87
N TRP A 196 8.66 -3.45 8.35
CA TRP A 196 8.11 -2.17 8.76
C TRP A 196 7.22 -1.59 7.69
N ILE A 197 6.19 -0.87 8.11
CA ILE A 197 5.41 0.05 7.27
C ILE A 197 5.48 1.43 7.91
N GLY A 198 5.79 2.44 7.10
CA GLY A 198 5.84 3.84 7.48
C GLY A 198 7.02 4.23 8.39
N TYR A 199 7.94 3.33 8.66
CA TYR A 199 9.07 3.55 9.55
C TYR A 199 10.20 2.55 9.31
N ALA A 200 11.43 2.92 9.65
CA ALA A 200 12.56 1.99 9.86
C ALA A 200 13.68 2.67 10.60
N TYR A 201 14.43 1.93 11.40
CA TYR A 201 15.68 2.29 12.06
C TYR A 201 15.57 3.35 13.16
N ASN A 202 15.06 4.57 12.91
CA ASN A 202 14.94 5.63 13.92
C ASN A 202 13.75 6.55 13.66
N ALA A 203 13.42 7.41 14.63
CA ALA A 203 12.25 8.27 14.61
C ALA A 203 12.24 9.32 13.48
N ASP A 204 13.38 9.59 12.84
CA ASP A 204 13.44 10.56 11.74
C ASP A 204 12.97 9.98 10.41
N ARG A 205 12.63 8.68 10.36
CA ARG A 205 12.29 7.97 9.13
C ARG A 205 10.81 7.66 8.96
N PHE A 206 9.95 8.31 9.71
CA PHE A 206 8.50 8.22 9.51
C PHE A 206 8.13 8.64 8.08
N PHE A 207 7.13 7.94 7.53
CA PHE A 207 6.54 8.38 6.27
C PHE A 207 5.77 9.70 6.50
N PRO A 208 5.95 10.73 5.63
CA PRO A 208 5.44 12.08 5.89
C PRO A 208 3.98 12.25 5.44
N GLY A 209 3.09 11.32 5.75
CA GLY A 209 1.71 11.38 5.28
C GLY A 209 0.88 10.15 5.61
N TYR A 210 -0.09 9.87 4.75
CA TYR A 210 -1.05 8.79 4.89
C TYR A 210 -0.67 7.58 4.04
N MET A 211 -1.05 6.40 4.52
CA MET A 211 -0.86 5.15 3.79
C MET A 211 -2.11 4.27 3.85
N ALA A 212 -2.34 3.53 2.78
CA ALA A 212 -3.40 2.54 2.65
C ALA A 212 -2.99 1.43 1.69
N GLU A 213 -3.73 0.32 1.67
CA GLU A 213 -3.62 -0.74 0.67
C GLU A 213 -2.20 -1.28 0.50
N VAL A 214 -1.50 -1.52 1.62
CA VAL A 214 -0.13 -2.03 1.62
C VAL A 214 -0.13 -3.52 1.36
N ARG A 215 0.58 -3.97 0.32
CA ARG A 215 0.60 -5.37 -0.09
C ARG A 215 2.00 -5.87 -0.39
N VAL A 216 2.19 -7.15 -0.13
CA VAL A 216 3.39 -7.92 -0.50
C VAL A 216 2.98 -9.20 -1.20
N TRP A 217 3.64 -9.48 -2.32
CA TRP A 217 3.42 -10.64 -3.15
C TRP A 217 4.71 -11.45 -3.26
N ASN A 218 4.61 -12.77 -3.26
CA ASN A 218 5.76 -13.67 -3.48
C ASN A 218 6.01 -13.97 -4.95
N ARG A 219 5.51 -13.14 -5.84
CA ARG A 219 5.69 -13.16 -7.28
C ARG A 219 5.81 -11.76 -7.86
N THR A 220 6.45 -11.68 -9.01
CA THR A 220 6.55 -10.46 -9.80
C THR A 220 5.20 -10.22 -10.50
N LEU A 221 4.46 -9.17 -10.12
CA LEU A 221 3.26 -8.76 -10.85
C LEU A 221 3.65 -8.13 -12.18
N THR A 222 2.83 -8.37 -13.20
CA THR A 222 2.99 -7.72 -14.51
C THR A 222 2.35 -6.32 -14.50
N LYS A 223 2.65 -5.51 -15.53
CA LYS A 223 2.02 -4.20 -15.70
C LYS A 223 0.50 -4.32 -15.84
N GLU A 224 0.03 -5.34 -16.52
CA GLU A 224 -1.41 -5.61 -16.74
C GLU A 224 -2.11 -5.96 -15.44
N GLU A 225 -1.47 -6.75 -14.57
CA GLU A 225 -2.00 -7.08 -13.25
C GLU A 225 -2.07 -5.86 -12.35
N ILE A 226 -1.02 -5.02 -12.32
CA ILE A 226 -0.99 -3.76 -11.54
C ILE A 226 -2.08 -2.79 -12.05
N ASN A 227 -2.38 -2.82 -13.34
CA ASN A 227 -3.41 -1.97 -13.96
C ASN A 227 -4.78 -2.65 -14.08
N ALA A 228 -4.98 -3.81 -13.47
CA ALA A 228 -6.30 -4.43 -13.43
C ALA A 228 -7.31 -3.52 -12.72
N GLU A 229 -8.58 -3.64 -13.11
CA GLU A 229 -9.65 -2.83 -12.54
C GLU A 229 -9.64 -2.87 -11.00
N ASN A 230 -9.70 -1.72 -10.38
CA ASN A 230 -9.67 -1.49 -8.93
C ASN A 230 -8.39 -1.95 -8.21
N HIS A 231 -7.36 -2.44 -8.90
CA HIS A 231 -6.17 -3.00 -8.25
C HIS A 231 -5.53 -2.04 -7.24
N PHE A 232 -5.48 -0.74 -7.52
CA PHE A 232 -4.90 0.24 -6.59
C PHE A 232 -5.64 0.31 -5.25
N TYR A 233 -6.95 0.10 -5.26
CA TYR A 233 -7.84 0.34 -4.13
C TYR A 233 -8.33 -0.94 -3.45
N SER A 234 -8.25 -2.08 -4.14
CA SER A 234 -8.65 -3.36 -3.58
C SER A 234 -8.19 -4.52 -4.45
N VAL A 235 -7.81 -5.63 -3.82
CA VAL A 235 -7.59 -6.92 -4.49
C VAL A 235 -8.34 -8.01 -3.73
N PRO A 236 -8.73 -9.12 -4.39
CA PRO A 236 -9.24 -10.29 -3.68
C PRO A 236 -8.22 -10.79 -2.65
N VAL A 237 -8.69 -11.07 -1.44
CA VAL A 237 -7.81 -11.44 -0.31
C VAL A 237 -7.14 -12.80 -0.49
N ASP A 238 -7.66 -13.63 -1.37
CA ASP A 238 -7.16 -14.96 -1.74
C ASP A 238 -6.38 -14.97 -3.07
N SER A 239 -5.98 -13.80 -3.56
CA SER A 239 -5.20 -13.67 -4.80
C SER A 239 -3.92 -14.50 -4.74
N GLU A 240 -3.60 -15.18 -5.85
CA GLU A 240 -2.40 -16.01 -5.95
C GLU A 240 -1.13 -15.21 -5.69
N GLY A 241 -0.33 -15.68 -4.75
CA GLY A 241 0.94 -15.04 -4.38
C GLY A 241 0.82 -13.87 -3.43
N LEU A 242 -0.37 -13.48 -2.99
CA LEU A 242 -0.56 -12.44 -1.97
C LEU A 242 -0.15 -13.00 -0.60
N VAL A 243 0.92 -12.45 -0.01
CA VAL A 243 1.51 -12.95 1.25
C VAL A 243 1.51 -11.93 2.38
N GLY A 244 1.04 -10.73 2.13
CA GLY A 244 0.75 -9.70 3.11
C GLY A 244 -0.20 -8.68 2.52
N TYR A 245 -1.26 -8.32 3.25
CA TYR A 245 -2.24 -7.32 2.83
C TYR A 245 -2.80 -6.56 4.03
N TRP A 246 -2.25 -5.39 4.27
CA TRP A 246 -2.67 -4.48 5.34
C TRP A 246 -3.39 -3.31 4.71
N LYS A 247 -4.71 -3.29 4.84
CA LYS A 247 -5.56 -2.21 4.28
C LYS A 247 -5.29 -0.88 4.95
N LEU A 248 -4.82 -0.89 6.19
CA LEU A 248 -4.60 0.29 7.03
C LEU A 248 -5.87 1.14 7.18
N ASN A 249 -6.98 0.48 7.40
CA ASN A 249 -8.31 1.09 7.57
C ASN A 249 -9.06 0.57 8.80
N ASP A 250 -8.35 0.03 9.78
CA ASP A 250 -8.94 -0.56 11.00
C ASP A 250 -9.65 0.50 11.87
N GLY A 251 -9.26 1.76 11.79
CA GLY A 251 -9.93 2.91 12.41
C GLY A 251 -9.81 3.00 13.94
N ALA A 252 -9.30 1.97 14.59
CA ALA A 252 -9.09 1.92 16.02
C ALA A 252 -8.10 0.82 16.41
N GLY A 253 -7.53 0.94 17.62
CA GLY A 253 -6.65 -0.07 18.19
C GLY A 253 -5.21 -0.01 17.63
N HIS A 254 -4.46 -1.08 17.88
CA HIS A 254 -3.05 -1.20 17.48
C HIS A 254 -2.73 -2.52 16.78
N ILE A 255 -3.70 -3.37 16.58
CA ILE A 255 -3.55 -4.59 15.78
C ILE A 255 -3.96 -4.24 14.36
N ILE A 256 -2.99 -4.27 13.46
CA ILE A 256 -3.20 -3.99 12.03
C ILE A 256 -3.41 -5.33 11.33
N LYS A 257 -4.63 -5.54 10.87
CA LYS A 257 -5.04 -6.83 10.33
C LYS A 257 -4.35 -7.11 9.00
N ASP A 258 -3.73 -8.30 8.90
CA ASP A 258 -3.38 -8.89 7.61
C ASP A 258 -4.59 -9.59 7.01
N HIS A 259 -5.02 -9.14 5.83
CA HIS A 259 -6.15 -9.70 5.10
C HIS A 259 -5.72 -10.80 4.11
N SER A 260 -4.41 -11.05 3.95
CA SER A 260 -3.91 -12.13 3.11
C SER A 260 -4.10 -13.50 3.78
N PRO A 261 -3.98 -14.61 3.03
CA PRO A 261 -4.03 -15.94 3.61
C PRO A 261 -2.92 -16.24 4.65
N SER A 262 -1.85 -15.43 4.67
CA SER A 262 -0.73 -15.62 5.60
C SER A 262 -1.04 -15.23 7.04
N GLY A 263 -1.99 -14.30 7.25
CA GLY A 263 -2.44 -13.89 8.59
C GLY A 263 -1.38 -13.20 9.44
N ASN A 264 -0.42 -12.51 8.83
CA ASN A 264 0.69 -11.81 9.49
C ASN A 264 0.24 -10.42 9.99
N SER A 265 -0.71 -10.36 10.91
CA SER A 265 -1.14 -9.08 11.50
C SER A 265 0.02 -8.36 12.16
N MET A 266 0.06 -7.04 12.02
CA MET A 266 1.11 -6.19 12.54
C MET A 266 0.72 -5.53 13.86
N LEU A 267 1.72 -5.04 14.57
CA LEU A 267 1.56 -4.19 15.74
C LEU A 267 1.79 -2.73 15.33
N GLY A 268 0.83 -1.88 15.68
CA GLY A 268 0.94 -0.44 15.54
C GLY A 268 1.49 0.21 16.80
N GLU A 269 2.32 1.24 16.63
CA GLU A 269 2.89 2.04 17.71
C GLU A 269 2.87 3.53 17.40
N ILE A 270 2.64 4.33 18.45
CA ILE A 270 2.70 5.78 18.46
C ILE A 270 3.68 6.26 19.54
N ASN A 271 3.92 7.57 19.64
CA ASN A 271 4.81 8.17 20.64
C ASN A 271 6.23 7.58 20.66
N VAL A 272 6.74 7.22 19.50
CA VAL A 272 8.04 6.55 19.37
C VAL A 272 9.16 7.46 19.86
N HIS A 273 9.95 6.96 20.78
CA HIS A 273 11.09 7.66 21.37
C HIS A 273 12.28 6.73 21.62
N SER A 274 13.46 7.31 21.80
CA SER A 274 14.66 6.55 22.11
C SER A 274 14.78 6.32 23.62
N SER A 275 14.97 5.07 24.04
CA SER A 275 15.23 4.70 25.41
C SER A 275 16.26 3.57 25.47
N GLY A 276 17.38 3.80 26.18
CA GLY A 276 18.44 2.81 26.27
C GLY A 276 19.08 2.38 24.95
N GLY A 277 19.04 3.27 23.93
CA GLY A 277 19.52 2.96 22.57
C GLY A 277 18.52 2.20 21.70
N GLN A 278 17.32 1.92 22.20
CA GLN A 278 16.23 1.31 21.47
C GLN A 278 15.13 2.33 21.14
N GLN A 279 14.42 2.12 20.06
CA GLN A 279 13.24 2.90 19.70
C GLN A 279 12.00 2.16 20.20
N ILE A 280 11.35 2.69 21.21
CA ILE A 280 10.12 2.15 21.80
C ILE A 280 8.95 3.06 21.53
N GLY A 281 7.76 2.49 21.44
CA GLY A 281 6.50 3.22 21.23
C GLY A 281 5.38 2.65 22.07
N ASP A 282 4.33 3.44 22.25
CA ASP A 282 3.10 3.00 22.90
C ASP A 282 2.22 2.25 21.89
N PRO A 283 1.47 1.21 22.31
CA PRO A 283 0.50 0.55 21.43
C PRO A 283 -0.55 1.55 20.91
N GLY A 284 -0.67 1.67 19.60
CA GLY A 284 -1.62 2.61 18.98
C GLY A 284 -1.34 2.84 17.51
N MET A 285 -2.31 3.47 16.85
CA MET A 285 -2.18 4.02 15.49
C MET A 285 -2.95 5.33 15.40
N ASN A 286 -2.44 6.26 14.62
CA ASN A 286 -3.18 7.47 14.27
C ASN A 286 -4.01 7.19 13.00
N TRP A 287 -5.30 7.50 13.09
CA TRP A 287 -6.26 7.29 12.01
C TRP A 287 -6.84 8.62 11.56
N VAL A 288 -7.07 8.75 10.26
CA VAL A 288 -7.74 9.92 9.67
C VAL A 288 -8.95 9.43 8.89
N GLU A 289 -10.10 10.06 9.15
CA GLU A 289 -11.31 9.85 8.34
C GLU A 289 -11.06 10.38 6.94
N MET A 290 -10.98 9.48 5.98
CA MET A 290 -10.72 9.79 4.58
C MET A 290 -11.13 8.63 3.71
N SER A 291 -11.85 8.91 2.63
CA SER A 291 -12.11 7.94 1.58
C SER A 291 -10.93 7.89 0.62
N LEU A 292 -10.62 6.70 0.13
CA LEU A 292 -9.72 6.54 -1.02
C LEU A 292 -10.42 7.06 -2.29
N PRO A 293 -9.68 7.54 -3.28
CA PRO A 293 -10.22 8.06 -4.54
C PRO A 293 -11.12 7.10 -5.29
#